data_8a8717443f7b434364ab0ba333ee4d7a
#
_entry.id   8a8717443f7b434364ab0ba333ee4d7a
#
_cell.length_a   1.000
_cell.length_b   1.000
_cell.length_c   1.000
_cell.angle_alpha   90.00
_cell.angle_beta   90.00
_cell.angle_gamma   90.00
#
_symmetry.space_group_name_H-M   'P 1'
#
loop_
_entity.id
_entity.type
_entity.pdbx_description
1 polymer ?
#
loop_
_entity_poly.entity_id
_entity_poly.type
_entity_poly.pdbx_seq_one_letter_code
_entity_poly.pdbx_strand_id
1 'polypeptide(L)'
;SIIGFLVTKHLFSLFPDYNEGELSKLKNQIVSSKSFYEVSKDCGLDDFILLGKGESKTGGKRRESNLAGLFEAICGAIFLDSGIRSTEKFLRKFLLNQDFKEFSDKDYKSILQVLSQKHFGVVPHYITSKETGPPHNKKFYISVFIEGKKFSSSIGKSKKEGQNICAKNAVQKLGVTIK
;
A
#
# COMPACT_ATOMS: atom_id res chain seq x y z
N SER A 1 15.02 -7.21 9.45
CA SER A 1 15.78 -5.97 9.26
C SER A 1 15.30 -4.89 10.21
N ILE A 2 16.14 -3.89 10.51
CA ILE A 2 15.79 -2.76 11.39
C ILE A 2 14.63 -1.94 10.79
N ILE A 3 14.58 -1.80 9.48
CA ILE A 3 13.50 -1.10 8.78
C ILE A 3 12.17 -1.82 9.06
N GLY A 4 12.13 -3.13 8.87
CA GLY A 4 10.92 -3.93 9.12
C GLY A 4 10.40 -3.79 10.55
N PHE A 5 11.30 -3.80 11.53
CA PHE A 5 10.94 -3.59 12.94
C PHE A 5 10.32 -2.20 13.18
N LEU A 6 10.97 -1.14 12.71
CA LEU A 6 10.51 0.24 12.92
C LEU A 6 9.20 0.54 12.18
N VAL A 7 9.03 0.00 10.96
CA VAL A 7 7.78 0.08 10.21
C VAL A 7 6.66 -0.64 10.95
N THR A 8 6.90 -1.86 11.43
CA THR A 8 5.90 -2.63 12.20
C THR A 8 5.48 -1.89 13.47
N LYS A 9 6.45 -1.38 14.25
CA LYS A 9 6.20 -0.57 15.44
C LYS A 9 5.33 0.64 15.12
N HIS A 10 5.62 1.34 14.02
CA HIS A 10 4.87 2.52 13.60
C HIS A 10 3.44 2.16 13.18
N LEU A 11 3.27 1.12 12.37
CA LEU A 11 1.94 0.66 11.94
C LEU A 11 1.08 0.19 13.10
N PHE A 12 1.66 -0.52 14.07
CA PHE A 12 0.96 -0.97 15.27
C PHE A 12 0.40 0.21 16.08
N SER A 13 1.14 1.33 16.14
CA SER A 13 0.68 2.55 16.81
C SER A 13 -0.40 3.31 16.03
N LEU A 14 -0.36 3.26 14.69
CA LEU A 14 -1.32 3.97 13.83
C LEU A 14 -2.64 3.22 13.64
N PHE A 15 -2.59 1.89 13.69
CA PHE A 15 -3.71 1.00 13.37
C PHE A 15 -3.94 -0.02 14.50
N PRO A 16 -4.33 0.41 15.72
CA PRO A 16 -4.48 -0.48 16.88
C PRO A 16 -5.55 -1.55 16.67
N ASP A 17 -6.53 -1.30 15.79
CA ASP A 17 -7.64 -2.22 15.52
C ASP A 17 -7.34 -3.21 14.38
N TYR A 18 -6.15 -3.14 13.76
CA TYR A 18 -5.78 -4.05 12.67
C TYR A 18 -5.24 -5.35 13.23
N ASN A 19 -5.67 -6.47 12.61
CA ASN A 19 -5.12 -7.79 12.91
C ASN A 19 -3.72 -7.97 12.28
N GLU A 20 -3.03 -9.06 12.66
CA GLU A 20 -1.68 -9.38 12.18
C GLU A 20 -1.59 -9.44 10.65
N GLY A 21 -2.59 -10.05 9.98
CA GLY A 21 -2.61 -10.18 8.53
C GLY A 21 -2.70 -8.84 7.81
N GLU A 22 -3.48 -7.90 8.34
CA GLU A 22 -3.63 -6.54 7.82
C GLU A 22 -2.34 -5.74 8.01
N LEU A 23 -1.76 -5.78 9.20
CA LEU A 23 -0.49 -5.12 9.49
C LEU A 23 0.65 -5.69 8.65
N SER A 24 0.69 -7.01 8.46
CA SER A 24 1.69 -7.67 7.63
C SER A 24 1.58 -7.28 6.15
N LYS A 25 0.37 -7.14 5.61
CA LYS A 25 0.15 -6.65 4.24
C LYS A 25 0.67 -5.22 4.07
N LEU A 26 0.31 -4.31 4.97
CA LEU A 26 0.79 -2.93 4.96
C LEU A 26 2.31 -2.86 5.09
N LYS A 27 2.88 -3.60 6.05
CA LYS A 27 4.34 -3.67 6.21
C LYS A 27 5.02 -4.12 4.91
N ASN A 28 4.52 -5.18 4.26
CA ASN A 28 5.13 -5.70 3.03
C ASN A 28 5.04 -4.73 1.85
N GLN A 29 4.02 -3.89 1.79
CA GLN A 29 3.93 -2.81 0.80
C GLN A 29 4.97 -1.73 1.05
N ILE A 30 5.11 -1.27 2.29
CA ILE A 30 6.04 -0.21 2.70
C ILE A 30 7.49 -0.72 2.63
N VAL A 31 7.74 -1.95 3.12
CA VAL A 31 9.06 -2.61 3.10
C VAL A 31 9.20 -3.41 1.81
N SER A 32 9.23 -2.72 0.68
CA SER A 32 9.37 -3.32 -0.64
C SER A 32 10.44 -2.61 -1.45
N SER A 33 11.11 -3.33 -2.37
CA SER A 33 12.11 -2.75 -3.27
C SER A 33 11.54 -1.57 -4.05
N LYS A 34 10.30 -1.66 -4.49
CA LYS A 34 9.61 -0.58 -5.20
C LYS A 34 9.48 0.69 -4.34
N SER A 35 9.03 0.55 -3.09
CA SER A 35 8.90 1.68 -2.16
C SER A 35 10.25 2.32 -1.87
N PHE A 36 11.27 1.52 -1.60
CA PHE A 36 12.63 2.02 -1.34
C PHE A 36 13.24 2.71 -2.55
N TYR A 37 12.98 2.19 -3.76
CA TYR A 37 13.38 2.82 -5.00
C TYR A 37 12.73 4.19 -5.19
N GLU A 38 11.43 4.30 -4.99
CA GLU A 38 10.69 5.56 -5.13
C GLU A 38 11.23 6.61 -4.14
N VAL A 39 11.38 6.25 -2.87
CA VAL A 39 11.95 7.13 -1.85
C VAL A 39 13.40 7.54 -2.20
N SER A 40 14.21 6.61 -2.70
CA SER A 40 15.59 6.91 -3.10
C SER A 40 15.65 7.91 -4.24
N LYS A 41 14.75 7.80 -5.22
CA LYS A 41 14.63 8.77 -6.31
C LYS A 41 14.18 10.15 -5.82
N ASP A 42 13.16 10.19 -4.98
CA ASP A 42 12.63 11.44 -4.44
C ASP A 42 13.68 12.18 -3.58
N CYS A 43 14.58 11.43 -2.95
CA CYS A 43 15.71 11.97 -2.18
C CYS A 43 16.96 12.28 -3.04
N GLY A 44 16.96 12.00 -4.34
CA GLY A 44 18.10 12.20 -5.23
C GLY A 44 19.30 11.29 -4.92
N LEU A 45 19.07 10.10 -4.35
CA LEU A 45 20.15 9.19 -3.96
C LEU A 45 20.87 8.57 -5.16
N ASP A 46 20.26 8.58 -6.34
CA ASP A 46 20.88 8.13 -7.59
C ASP A 46 22.13 8.96 -7.98
N ASP A 47 22.24 10.20 -7.52
CA ASP A 47 23.41 11.04 -7.75
C ASP A 47 24.61 10.64 -6.89
N PHE A 48 24.39 9.98 -5.78
CA PHE A 48 25.43 9.61 -4.81
C PHE A 48 25.88 8.16 -4.91
N ILE A 49 25.22 7.32 -5.72
CA ILE A 49 25.60 5.91 -5.87
C ILE A 49 26.89 5.78 -6.68
N LEU A 50 27.86 5.07 -6.11
CA LEU A 50 29.10 4.73 -6.81
C LEU A 50 28.95 3.36 -7.46
N LEU A 51 29.15 3.31 -8.76
CA LEU A 51 29.00 2.10 -9.57
C LEU A 51 30.27 1.81 -10.37
N GLY A 52 30.54 0.53 -10.59
CA GLY A 52 31.57 0.11 -11.53
C GLY A 52 31.27 0.55 -12.97
N LYS A 53 32.31 0.63 -13.81
CA LYS A 53 32.19 1.11 -15.21
C LYS A 53 31.14 0.37 -16.04
N GLY A 54 30.99 -0.95 -15.85
CA GLY A 54 30.00 -1.76 -16.56
C GLY A 54 28.56 -1.43 -16.15
N GLU A 55 28.31 -1.37 -14.86
CA GLU A 55 27.00 -1.08 -14.27
C GLU A 55 26.53 0.35 -14.60
N SER A 56 27.44 1.32 -14.57
CA SER A 56 27.16 2.71 -14.98
C SER A 56 26.71 2.80 -16.44
N LYS A 57 27.33 2.04 -17.35
CA LYS A 57 26.99 2.04 -18.77
C LYS A 57 25.63 1.40 -19.08
N THR A 58 25.16 0.50 -18.22
CA THR A 58 23.88 -0.23 -18.37
C THR A 58 22.71 0.39 -17.61
N GLY A 59 22.84 1.65 -17.19
CA GLY A 59 21.78 2.38 -16.50
C GLY A 59 21.63 1.99 -15.02
N GLY A 60 22.67 1.42 -14.42
CA GLY A 60 22.67 0.95 -13.02
C GLY A 60 22.29 2.01 -11.99
N LYS A 61 22.58 3.29 -12.25
CA LYS A 61 22.19 4.40 -11.37
C LYS A 61 20.67 4.48 -11.12
N ARG A 62 19.86 4.06 -12.09
CA ARG A 62 18.40 4.11 -12.00
C ARG A 62 17.76 2.73 -11.89
N ARG A 63 18.57 1.68 -11.66
CA ARG A 63 18.07 0.32 -11.47
C ARG A 63 17.39 0.21 -10.12
N GLU A 64 16.17 -0.32 -10.09
CA GLU A 64 15.36 -0.46 -8.88
C GLU A 64 16.11 -1.16 -7.76
N SER A 65 16.74 -2.30 -8.04
CA SER A 65 17.49 -3.07 -7.04
C SER A 65 18.65 -2.30 -6.42
N ASN A 66 19.34 -1.45 -7.21
CA ASN A 66 20.49 -0.70 -6.72
C ASN A 66 20.07 0.44 -5.79
N LEU A 67 19.01 1.17 -6.15
CA LEU A 67 18.52 2.26 -5.33
C LEU A 67 17.78 1.75 -4.08
N ALA A 68 17.05 0.65 -4.19
CA ALA A 68 16.45 0.00 -3.03
C ALA A 68 17.52 -0.48 -2.05
N GLY A 69 18.57 -1.16 -2.54
CA GLY A 69 19.70 -1.60 -1.72
C GLY A 69 20.47 -0.44 -1.09
N LEU A 70 20.62 0.69 -1.82
CA LEU A 70 21.25 1.90 -1.29
C LEU A 70 20.47 2.48 -0.11
N PHE A 71 19.13 2.55 -0.22
CA PHE A 71 18.29 3.00 0.89
C PHE A 71 18.43 2.11 2.13
N GLU A 72 18.43 0.79 1.95
CA GLU A 72 18.67 -0.16 3.05
C GLU A 72 20.04 0.00 3.68
N ALA A 73 21.07 0.17 2.86
CA ALA A 73 22.44 0.39 3.33
C ALA A 73 22.57 1.69 4.14
N ILE A 74 21.95 2.78 3.70
CA ILE A 74 21.91 4.06 4.44
C ILE A 74 21.22 3.87 5.80
N CYS A 75 20.07 3.18 5.82
CA CYS A 75 19.39 2.87 7.08
C CYS A 75 20.27 2.05 8.03
N GLY A 76 21.00 1.07 7.50
CA GLY A 76 21.95 0.26 8.25
C GLY A 76 23.10 1.08 8.80
N ALA A 77 23.67 1.97 7.99
CA ALA A 77 24.75 2.86 8.39
C ALA A 77 24.31 3.82 9.51
N ILE A 78 23.16 4.47 9.39
CA ILE A 78 22.60 5.34 10.43
C ILE A 78 22.37 4.55 11.74
N PHE A 79 21.90 3.31 11.62
CA PHE A 79 21.67 2.46 12.79
C PHE A 79 22.98 2.12 13.51
N LEU A 80 24.01 1.75 12.78
CA LEU A 80 25.32 1.40 13.36
C LEU A 80 26.02 2.60 13.97
N ASP A 81 25.91 3.77 13.34
CA ASP A 81 26.56 5.01 13.80
C ASP A 81 25.82 5.66 14.97
N SER A 82 24.52 5.84 14.84
CA SER A 82 23.71 6.72 15.72
C SER A 82 22.53 6.02 16.39
N GLY A 83 22.37 4.73 16.19
CA GLY A 83 21.39 3.88 16.85
C GLY A 83 19.95 4.03 16.36
N ILE A 84 19.06 3.32 17.06
CA ILE A 84 17.68 3.11 16.64
C ILE A 84 16.82 4.40 16.54
N ARG A 85 17.08 5.37 17.44
CA ARG A 85 16.32 6.62 17.47
C ARG A 85 16.59 7.48 16.23
N SER A 86 17.84 7.55 15.80
CA SER A 86 18.25 8.28 14.60
C SER A 86 17.70 7.62 13.34
N THR A 87 17.74 6.29 13.28
CA THR A 87 17.13 5.52 12.19
C THR A 87 15.61 5.71 12.13
N GLU A 88 14.92 5.70 13.26
CA GLU A 88 13.48 5.97 13.31
C GLU A 88 13.15 7.38 12.81
N LYS A 89 13.93 8.40 13.21
CA LYS A 89 13.77 9.77 12.74
C LYS A 89 13.97 9.89 11.23
N PHE A 90 14.96 9.21 10.68
CA PHE A 90 15.22 9.14 9.24
C PHE A 90 14.05 8.48 8.50
N LEU A 91 13.62 7.30 8.95
CA LEU A 91 12.48 6.60 8.34
C LEU A 91 11.20 7.42 8.44
N ARG A 92 10.91 8.08 9.55
CA ARG A 92 9.75 8.98 9.68
C ARG A 92 9.78 10.10 8.66
N LYS A 93 10.95 10.66 8.37
CA LYS A 93 11.08 11.77 7.42
C LYS A 93 10.85 11.33 5.98
N PHE A 94 11.37 10.19 5.58
CA PHE A 94 11.48 9.81 4.17
C PHE A 94 10.55 8.65 3.75
N LEU A 95 10.25 7.73 4.64
CA LEU A 95 9.45 6.54 4.33
C LEU A 95 8.08 6.55 5.03
N LEU A 96 8.02 7.02 6.29
CA LEU A 96 6.85 6.90 7.15
C LEU A 96 5.99 8.18 7.20
N ASN A 97 6.40 9.24 6.51
CA ASN A 97 5.64 10.50 6.45
C ASN A 97 4.60 10.53 5.30
N GLN A 98 4.51 9.45 4.55
CA GLN A 98 3.53 9.29 3.49
C GLN A 98 2.15 9.04 4.12
N ASP A 99 1.10 9.53 3.48
CA ASP A 99 -0.26 9.21 3.92
C ASP A 99 -0.56 7.74 3.61
N PHE A 100 -0.30 6.86 4.61
CA PHE A 100 -0.55 5.41 4.49
C PHE A 100 -2.02 5.07 4.17
N LYS A 101 -2.91 6.06 4.21
CA LYS A 101 -4.29 5.92 3.70
C LYS A 101 -4.32 5.75 2.18
N GLU A 102 -3.30 6.19 1.44
CA GLU A 102 -3.16 5.93 0.00
C GLU A 102 -2.46 4.60 -0.29
N PHE A 103 -1.51 4.16 0.56
CA PHE A 103 -0.87 2.83 0.46
C PHE A 103 -1.79 1.69 0.91
N SER A 104 -2.78 1.99 1.68
CA SER A 104 -3.91 1.12 1.74
C SER A 104 -4.67 1.29 0.41
N ASP A 105 -4.30 0.50 -0.60
CA ASP A 105 -5.34 -0.30 -1.21
C ASP A 105 -6.00 -1.04 -0.02
N LYS A 106 -6.71 -0.23 0.80
CA LYS A 106 -7.53 -0.78 1.88
C LYS A 106 -8.30 -1.85 1.16
N ASP A 107 -8.09 -3.08 1.57
CA ASP A 107 -8.92 -4.15 1.07
C ASP A 107 -10.34 -3.88 1.60
N TYR A 108 -10.92 -2.81 1.01
CA TYR A 108 -12.28 -2.39 1.34
C TYR A 108 -13.27 -3.52 1.21
N LYS A 109 -12.92 -4.56 0.43
CA LYS A 109 -13.70 -5.79 0.35
C LYS A 109 -13.71 -6.52 1.68
N SER A 110 -12.54 -6.74 2.28
CA SER A 110 -12.43 -7.39 3.60
C SER A 110 -13.08 -6.53 4.67
N ILE A 111 -12.86 -5.21 4.65
CA ILE A 111 -13.49 -4.28 5.59
C ILE A 111 -15.02 -4.34 5.47
N LEU A 112 -15.56 -4.25 4.24
CA LEU A 112 -16.99 -4.32 4.01
C LEU A 112 -17.55 -5.68 4.42
N GLN A 113 -16.81 -6.76 4.22
CA GLN A 113 -17.24 -8.11 4.64
C GLN A 113 -17.41 -8.18 6.15
N VAL A 114 -16.43 -7.69 6.93
CA VAL A 114 -16.51 -7.65 8.40
C VAL A 114 -17.69 -6.79 8.86
N LEU A 115 -17.83 -5.59 8.29
CA LEU A 115 -18.95 -4.68 8.63
C LEU A 115 -20.31 -5.27 8.26
N SER A 116 -20.42 -5.86 7.08
CA SER A 116 -21.66 -6.49 6.63
C SER A 116 -22.06 -7.66 7.53
N GLN A 117 -21.10 -8.49 7.90
CA GLN A 117 -21.33 -9.62 8.78
C GLN A 117 -21.70 -9.18 10.20
N LYS A 118 -21.07 -8.11 10.70
CA LYS A 118 -21.37 -7.54 12.02
C LYS A 118 -22.75 -6.88 12.09
N HIS A 119 -23.14 -6.12 11.06
CA HIS A 119 -24.37 -5.31 11.09
C HIS A 119 -25.59 -5.99 10.48
N PHE A 120 -25.38 -6.91 9.54
CA PHE A 120 -26.45 -7.54 8.76
C PHE A 120 -26.43 -9.08 8.80
N GLY A 121 -25.39 -9.69 9.39
CA GLY A 121 -25.25 -11.15 9.45
C GLY A 121 -24.93 -11.83 8.12
N VAL A 122 -24.70 -11.07 7.04
CA VAL A 122 -24.51 -11.59 5.68
C VAL A 122 -23.23 -11.09 5.04
N VAL A 123 -22.70 -11.83 4.05
CA VAL A 123 -21.52 -11.47 3.27
C VAL A 123 -21.96 -10.60 2.07
N PRO A 124 -21.19 -9.52 1.74
CA PRO A 124 -21.46 -8.70 0.57
C PRO A 124 -21.34 -9.49 -0.73
N HIS A 125 -22.27 -9.31 -1.65
CA HIS A 125 -22.24 -9.95 -2.96
C HIS A 125 -21.92 -8.94 -4.06
N TYR A 126 -20.93 -9.25 -4.94
CA TYR A 126 -20.49 -8.37 -6.02
C TYR A 126 -20.95 -8.90 -7.37
N ILE A 127 -21.60 -8.03 -8.15
CA ILE A 127 -22.06 -8.35 -9.50
C ILE A 127 -21.35 -7.44 -10.50
N THR A 128 -20.73 -8.05 -11.52
CA THR A 128 -20.24 -7.33 -12.71
C THR A 128 -21.38 -7.26 -13.72
N SER A 129 -22.00 -6.09 -13.85
CA SER A 129 -23.18 -5.90 -14.72
C SER A 129 -22.81 -5.67 -16.18
N LYS A 130 -21.62 -5.12 -16.46
CA LYS A 130 -21.20 -4.77 -17.82
C LYS A 130 -19.68 -4.74 -17.91
N GLU A 131 -19.16 -5.16 -19.07
CA GLU A 131 -17.76 -4.97 -19.48
C GLU A 131 -17.75 -4.19 -20.78
N THR A 132 -16.92 -3.13 -20.90
CA THR A 132 -16.83 -2.28 -22.09
C THR A 132 -15.40 -1.92 -22.38
N GLY A 133 -15.12 -1.51 -23.62
CA GLY A 133 -13.81 -1.05 -24.09
C GLY A 133 -12.97 -2.15 -24.75
N PRO A 134 -11.92 -1.75 -25.47
CA PRO A 134 -11.01 -2.67 -26.16
C PRO A 134 -10.18 -3.48 -25.16
N PRO A 135 -9.56 -4.60 -25.58
CA PRO A 135 -8.82 -5.52 -24.68
C PRO A 135 -7.77 -4.83 -23.80
N HIS A 136 -7.12 -3.78 -24.31
CA HIS A 136 -6.08 -3.02 -23.61
C HIS A 136 -6.63 -1.88 -22.73
N ASN A 137 -7.94 -1.60 -22.78
CA ASN A 137 -8.57 -0.54 -21.97
C ASN A 137 -10.02 -0.93 -21.59
N LYS A 138 -10.17 -2.11 -21.00
CA LYS A 138 -11.46 -2.60 -20.50
C LYS A 138 -11.92 -1.82 -19.28
N LYS A 139 -13.23 -1.58 -19.21
CA LYS A 139 -13.92 -1.00 -18.05
C LYS A 139 -14.95 -2.00 -17.54
N PHE A 140 -14.91 -2.24 -16.22
CA PHE A 140 -15.79 -3.17 -15.51
C PHE A 140 -16.76 -2.38 -14.64
N TYR A 141 -18.06 -2.57 -14.87
CA TYR A 141 -19.13 -1.95 -14.07
C TYR A 141 -19.51 -2.92 -12.98
N ILE A 142 -19.29 -2.56 -11.72
CA ILE A 142 -19.48 -3.44 -10.58
C ILE A 142 -20.46 -2.81 -9.60
N SER A 143 -21.34 -3.64 -9.05
CA SER A 143 -22.24 -3.26 -7.97
C SER A 143 -22.07 -4.22 -6.79
N VAL A 144 -22.18 -3.72 -5.57
CA VAL A 144 -22.21 -4.53 -4.35
C VAL A 144 -23.60 -4.51 -3.72
N PHE A 145 -24.02 -5.68 -3.29
CA PHE A 145 -25.29 -5.93 -2.64
C PHE A 145 -25.08 -6.50 -1.24
N ILE A 146 -25.88 -6.05 -0.29
CA ILE A 146 -25.99 -6.57 1.08
C ILE A 146 -27.46 -6.82 1.34
N GLU A 147 -27.85 -8.01 1.81
CA GLU A 147 -29.24 -8.45 1.96
C GLU A 147 -30.11 -8.22 0.70
N GLY A 148 -29.53 -8.46 -0.49
CA GLY A 148 -30.25 -8.24 -1.76
C GLY A 148 -30.42 -6.77 -2.16
N LYS A 149 -30.08 -5.80 -1.29
CA LYS A 149 -30.16 -4.37 -1.59
C LYS A 149 -28.84 -3.87 -2.16
N LYS A 150 -28.91 -3.06 -3.22
CA LYS A 150 -27.74 -2.42 -3.83
C LYS A 150 -27.20 -1.31 -2.93
N PHE A 151 -25.98 -1.48 -2.43
CA PHE A 151 -25.31 -0.49 -1.58
C PHE A 151 -24.53 0.54 -2.36
N SER A 152 -23.75 0.10 -3.35
CA SER A 152 -22.96 1.00 -4.19
C SER A 152 -22.69 0.43 -5.58
N SER A 153 -22.12 1.25 -6.45
CA SER A 153 -21.57 0.84 -7.74
C SER A 153 -20.31 1.62 -8.08
N SER A 154 -19.51 1.05 -8.97
CA SER A 154 -18.24 1.64 -9.41
C SER A 154 -17.87 1.19 -10.82
N ILE A 155 -16.86 1.84 -11.38
CA ILE A 155 -16.21 1.44 -12.62
C ILE A 155 -14.72 1.28 -12.31
N GLY A 156 -14.12 0.15 -12.72
CA GLY A 156 -12.68 -0.10 -12.57
C GLY A 156 -12.06 -0.58 -13.88
N LYS A 157 -10.73 -0.49 -13.98
CA LYS A 157 -9.94 -1.02 -15.10
C LYS A 157 -9.74 -2.54 -15.00
N SER A 158 -10.03 -3.10 -13.84
CA SER A 158 -10.08 -4.54 -13.58
C SER A 158 -11.26 -4.87 -12.65
N LYS A 159 -11.67 -6.14 -12.62
CA LYS A 159 -12.73 -6.59 -11.69
C LYS A 159 -12.30 -6.36 -10.23
N LYS A 160 -11.03 -6.62 -9.90
CA LYS A 160 -10.46 -6.42 -8.56
C LYS A 160 -10.52 -4.95 -8.14
N GLU A 161 -10.05 -4.05 -8.99
CA GLU A 161 -10.08 -2.60 -8.74
C GLU A 161 -11.52 -2.09 -8.57
N GLY A 162 -12.40 -2.45 -9.50
CA GLY A 162 -13.82 -2.05 -9.42
C GLY A 162 -14.51 -2.58 -8.17
N GLN A 163 -14.26 -3.83 -7.76
CA GLN A 163 -14.80 -4.37 -6.50
C GLN A 163 -14.29 -3.60 -5.29
N ASN A 164 -13.01 -3.23 -5.25
CA ASN A 164 -12.44 -2.47 -4.14
C ASN A 164 -13.00 -1.05 -4.05
N ILE A 165 -13.12 -0.34 -5.18
CA ILE A 165 -13.76 0.99 -5.25
C ILE A 165 -15.23 0.90 -4.81
N CYS A 166 -15.94 -0.12 -5.28
CA CYS A 166 -17.33 -0.36 -4.92
C CYS A 166 -17.50 -0.60 -3.42
N ALA A 167 -16.60 -1.41 -2.82
CA ALA A 167 -16.55 -1.64 -1.39
C ALA A 167 -16.27 -0.37 -0.60
N LYS A 168 -15.30 0.45 -1.04
CA LYS A 168 -15.00 1.76 -0.44
C LYS A 168 -16.24 2.65 -0.34
N ASN A 169 -16.95 2.79 -1.45
CA ASN A 169 -18.17 3.59 -1.50
C ASN A 169 -19.27 3.04 -0.57
N ALA A 170 -19.38 1.71 -0.45
CA ALA A 170 -20.33 1.08 0.45
C ALA A 170 -19.98 1.29 1.92
N VAL A 171 -18.69 1.19 2.30
CA VAL A 171 -18.18 1.45 3.66
C VAL A 171 -18.48 2.89 4.06
N GLN A 172 -18.22 3.85 3.18
CA GLN A 172 -18.53 5.27 3.42
C GLN A 172 -20.03 5.51 3.62
N LYS A 173 -20.87 4.82 2.83
CA LYS A 173 -22.34 4.92 2.93
C LYS A 173 -22.89 4.31 4.23
N LEU A 174 -22.21 3.33 4.80
CA LEU A 174 -22.52 2.77 6.11
C LEU A 174 -22.19 3.71 7.28
N GLY A 175 -21.64 4.90 7.01
CA GLY A 175 -21.34 5.90 8.02
C GLY A 175 -20.11 5.55 8.89
N VAL A 176 -19.36 4.53 8.51
CA VAL A 176 -18.12 4.16 9.17
C VAL A 176 -17.01 5.03 8.60
N THR A 177 -16.77 6.18 9.25
CA THR A 177 -15.54 6.94 9.01
C THR A 177 -14.40 6.14 9.61
N ILE A 178 -13.67 5.45 8.77
CA ILE A 178 -12.44 4.78 9.18
C ILE A 178 -11.41 5.89 9.40
N LYS A 179 -11.28 6.30 10.69
CA LYS A 179 -10.24 7.21 11.14
C LYS A 179 -8.86 6.57 10.95
#